data_70ada645441fc5214756a8b6c02a96f6
#
_entry.id   70ada645441fc5214756a8b6c02a96f6
#
_cell.length_a   1.000
_cell.length_b   1.000
_cell.length_c   1.000
_cell.angle_alpha   90.00
_cell.angle_beta   90.00
_cell.angle_gamma   90.00
#
_symmetry.space_group_name_H-M   'P 1'
#
loop_
_entity.id
_entity.type
_entity.pdbx_description
1 polymer ?
#
loop_
_entity_poly.entity_id
_entity_poly.type
_entity_poly.pdbx_seq_one_letter_code
_entity_poly.pdbx_strand_id
1 'polypeptide(L)'
;PCIMISQSRDGDLISKIVSRLGWIPVRGSSTRGGARAFRVMAQNVKKNRIGAHIVDGPTGPARIVKPGLTALARSANAVICPAVVSYQSAWTANSWDRFLVPKPFTRVLIRFGSFFNVPDDADRNLLEAIRLQVEQHMIEAYEAADSGWGK
;
A
#
# COMPACT_ATOMS: atom_id res chain seq x y z
N PRO A 1 8.54 1.56 12.05
CA PRO A 1 7.84 1.25 10.81
C PRO A 1 8.62 1.74 9.58
N CYS A 2 8.42 1.11 8.41
CA CYS A 2 9.02 1.53 7.15
C CYS A 2 7.95 1.64 6.05
N ILE A 3 8.22 2.44 5.02
CA ILE A 3 7.30 2.65 3.90
C ILE A 3 8.07 2.74 2.59
N MET A 4 7.57 2.07 1.54
CA MET A 4 8.14 2.17 0.20
C MET A 4 7.62 3.43 -0.49
N ILE A 5 8.55 4.24 -1.03
CA ILE A 5 8.24 5.52 -1.67
C ILE A 5 8.99 5.61 -3.00
N SER A 6 8.31 6.08 -4.05
CA SER A 6 8.88 6.24 -5.38
C SER A 6 10.08 7.22 -5.40
N GLN A 7 10.97 7.06 -6.39
CA GLN A 7 12.10 7.97 -6.64
C GLN A 7 11.68 9.16 -7.53
N SER A 8 10.56 9.79 -7.20
CA SER A 8 10.04 10.99 -7.87
C SER A 8 10.24 12.23 -7.00
N ARG A 9 10.04 13.42 -7.57
CA ARG A 9 10.06 14.68 -6.81
C ARG A 9 9.02 14.70 -5.69
N ASP A 10 7.81 14.21 -5.96
CA ASP A 10 6.76 14.07 -4.93
C ASP A 10 7.19 13.07 -3.85
N GLY A 11 7.85 11.98 -4.24
CA GLY A 11 8.44 11.02 -3.32
C GLY A 11 9.50 11.63 -2.42
N ASP A 12 10.25 12.64 -2.86
CA ASP A 12 11.23 13.36 -2.01
C ASP A 12 10.53 14.15 -0.91
N LEU A 13 9.43 14.81 -1.24
CA LEU A 13 8.61 15.53 -0.26
C LEU A 13 7.99 14.56 0.74
N ILE A 14 7.33 13.51 0.26
CA ILE A 14 6.71 12.49 1.10
C ILE A 14 7.75 11.83 2.02
N SER A 15 8.94 11.52 1.52
CA SER A 15 10.02 10.93 2.32
C SER A 15 10.43 11.82 3.49
N LYS A 16 10.51 13.14 3.28
CA LYS A 16 10.81 14.10 4.35
C LYS A 16 9.71 14.13 5.42
N ILE A 17 8.43 14.10 4.98
CA ILE A 17 7.29 14.12 5.88
C ILE A 17 7.25 12.84 6.73
N VAL A 18 7.31 11.67 6.12
CA VAL A 18 7.22 10.39 6.84
C VAL A 18 8.41 10.17 7.77
N SER A 19 9.61 10.65 7.38
CA SER A 19 10.78 10.60 8.27
C SER A 19 10.58 11.41 9.56
N ARG A 20 9.94 12.58 9.46
CA ARG A 20 9.59 13.39 10.64
C ARG A 20 8.54 12.72 11.54
N LEU A 21 7.73 11.82 10.98
CA LEU A 21 6.77 11.02 11.71
C LEU A 21 7.37 9.70 12.27
N GLY A 22 8.69 9.53 12.17
CA GLY A 22 9.40 8.34 12.69
C GLY A 22 9.34 7.12 11.79
N TRP A 23 8.93 7.28 10.51
CA TRP A 23 8.97 6.21 9.52
C TRP A 23 10.29 6.18 8.76
N ILE A 24 10.72 4.99 8.36
CA ILE A 24 11.90 4.79 7.51
C ILE A 24 11.46 4.75 6.05
N PRO A 25 11.74 5.79 5.24
CA PRO A 25 11.41 5.76 3.81
C PRO A 25 12.38 4.84 3.06
N VAL A 26 11.85 3.84 2.37
CA VAL A 26 12.61 2.98 1.46
C VAL A 26 12.36 3.44 0.03
N ARG A 27 13.41 4.02 -0.60
CA ARG A 27 13.29 4.66 -1.91
C ARG A 27 13.44 3.65 -3.04
N GLY A 28 12.39 3.51 -3.83
CA GLY A 28 12.32 2.63 -5.00
C GLY A 28 10.90 2.35 -5.45
N SER A 29 10.78 1.74 -6.62
CA SER A 29 9.51 1.30 -7.18
C SER A 29 9.73 0.09 -8.08
N SER A 30 8.65 -0.50 -8.60
CA SER A 30 8.72 -1.60 -9.59
C SER A 30 9.50 -1.21 -10.87
N THR A 31 9.62 0.08 -11.16
CA THR A 31 10.28 0.59 -12.38
C THR A 31 11.71 1.09 -12.16
N ARG A 32 12.06 1.54 -10.96
CA ARG A 32 13.40 2.09 -10.64
C ARG A 32 13.88 1.60 -9.29
N GLY A 33 15.03 0.89 -9.29
CA GLY A 33 15.66 0.41 -8.05
C GLY A 33 14.84 -0.63 -7.27
N GLY A 34 13.84 -1.27 -7.90
CA GLY A 34 12.86 -2.14 -7.26
C GLY A 34 13.49 -3.30 -6.49
N ALA A 35 14.44 -4.02 -7.09
CA ALA A 35 15.08 -5.17 -6.42
C ALA A 35 15.85 -4.77 -5.15
N ARG A 36 16.52 -3.60 -5.17
CA ARG A 36 17.20 -3.08 -3.99
C ARG A 36 16.20 -2.63 -2.92
N ALA A 37 15.20 -1.84 -3.34
CA ALA A 37 14.15 -1.36 -2.44
C ALA A 37 13.38 -2.51 -1.81
N PHE A 38 13.06 -3.56 -2.58
CA PHE A 38 12.42 -4.77 -2.10
C PHE A 38 13.23 -5.44 -0.97
N ARG A 39 14.53 -5.67 -1.20
CA ARG A 39 15.40 -6.28 -0.18
C ARG A 39 15.48 -5.45 1.09
N VAL A 40 15.68 -4.14 0.94
CA VAL A 40 15.73 -3.20 2.08
C VAL A 40 14.39 -3.18 2.81
N MET A 41 13.27 -3.17 2.08
CA MET A 41 11.93 -3.21 2.67
C MET A 41 11.72 -4.50 3.47
N ALA A 42 12.03 -5.67 2.90
CA ALA A 42 11.90 -6.96 3.57
C ALA A 42 12.73 -7.02 4.87
N GLN A 43 13.98 -6.54 4.83
CA GLN A 43 14.83 -6.47 6.03
C GLN A 43 14.26 -5.55 7.11
N ASN A 44 13.75 -4.37 6.71
CA ASN A 44 13.15 -3.44 7.64
C ASN A 44 11.85 -3.97 8.25
N VAL A 45 11.01 -4.66 7.47
CA VAL A 45 9.78 -5.30 7.98
C VAL A 45 10.15 -6.38 8.99
N LYS A 46 11.13 -7.25 8.69
CA LYS A 46 11.62 -8.25 9.65
C LYS A 46 12.08 -7.62 10.97
N LYS A 47 12.83 -6.52 10.91
CA LYS A 47 13.40 -5.85 12.07
C LYS A 47 12.36 -5.04 12.86
N ASN A 48 11.55 -4.27 12.16
CA ASN A 48 10.67 -3.25 12.75
C ASN A 48 9.20 -3.69 12.85
N ARG A 49 8.87 -4.87 12.32
CA ARG A 49 7.54 -5.52 12.38
C ARG A 49 6.42 -4.85 11.59
N ILE A 50 6.60 -3.64 11.08
CA ILE A 50 5.58 -2.90 10.34
C ILE A 50 6.19 -2.32 9.07
N GLY A 51 5.56 -2.61 7.93
CA GLY A 51 5.84 -2.00 6.65
C GLY A 51 4.56 -1.53 5.97
N ALA A 52 4.57 -0.33 5.40
CA ALA A 52 3.49 0.17 4.57
C ALA A 52 3.89 0.12 3.08
N HIS A 53 2.95 -0.29 2.24
CA HIS A 53 3.15 -0.40 0.81
C HIS A 53 1.89 0.03 0.05
N ILE A 54 2.06 0.92 -0.94
CA ILE A 54 0.99 1.29 -1.87
C ILE A 54 0.91 0.20 -2.93
N VAL A 55 -0.23 -0.46 -3.00
CA VAL A 55 -0.35 -1.78 -3.65
C VAL A 55 -0.45 -1.75 -5.17
N ASP A 56 -0.94 -0.67 -5.76
CA ASP A 56 -1.09 -0.50 -7.21
C ASP A 56 0.15 0.08 -7.91
N GLY A 57 1.14 0.51 -7.12
CA GLY A 57 2.42 0.98 -7.62
C GLY A 57 2.35 2.36 -8.30
N PRO A 58 3.46 2.85 -8.87
CA PRO A 58 3.56 4.23 -9.36
C PRO A 58 2.89 4.48 -10.73
N THR A 59 2.57 3.42 -11.45
CA THR A 59 2.05 3.52 -12.84
C THR A 59 0.68 2.85 -13.01
N GLY A 60 0.10 2.35 -11.93
CA GLY A 60 -1.19 1.68 -11.95
C GLY A 60 -1.25 0.37 -12.76
N PRO A 61 -2.41 -0.03 -13.22
CA PRO A 61 -3.70 0.65 -13.06
C PRO A 61 -4.17 0.74 -11.61
N ALA A 62 -5.02 1.73 -11.31
CA ALA A 62 -5.56 1.94 -9.98
C ALA A 62 -6.35 0.71 -9.49
N ARG A 63 -6.25 0.44 -8.19
CA ARG A 63 -6.94 -0.67 -7.51
C ARG A 63 -6.51 -2.08 -7.93
N ILE A 64 -5.41 -2.21 -8.65
CA ILE A 64 -4.81 -3.50 -8.99
C ILE A 64 -3.61 -3.77 -8.09
N VAL A 65 -3.71 -4.79 -7.27
CA VAL A 65 -2.61 -5.18 -6.36
C VAL A 65 -1.45 -5.78 -7.15
N LYS A 66 -0.25 -5.22 -7.01
CA LYS A 66 0.94 -5.73 -7.69
C LYS A 66 1.52 -6.98 -7.01
N PRO A 67 2.08 -7.93 -7.79
CA PRO A 67 2.66 -9.17 -7.24
C PRO A 67 3.78 -8.94 -6.20
N GLY A 68 4.39 -7.76 -6.21
CA GLY A 68 5.42 -7.38 -5.23
C GLY A 68 4.95 -7.43 -3.78
N LEU A 69 3.65 -7.26 -3.51
CA LEU A 69 3.10 -7.28 -2.16
C LEU A 69 3.23 -8.68 -1.52
N THR A 70 2.73 -9.71 -2.20
CA THR A 70 2.77 -11.10 -1.69
C THR A 70 4.20 -11.64 -1.62
N ALA A 71 5.03 -11.30 -2.61
CA ALA A 71 6.46 -11.61 -2.58
C ALA A 71 7.18 -10.95 -1.40
N LEU A 72 6.84 -9.69 -1.08
CA LEU A 72 7.39 -8.96 0.07
C LEU A 72 6.96 -9.61 1.38
N ALA A 73 5.67 -9.92 1.53
CA ALA A 73 5.12 -10.55 2.72
C ALA A 73 5.80 -11.91 2.98
N ARG A 74 5.93 -12.77 1.95
CA ARG A 74 6.69 -14.03 2.04
C ARG A 74 8.13 -13.80 2.48
N SER A 75 8.87 -12.91 1.78
CA SER A 75 10.28 -12.64 2.08
C SER A 75 10.49 -12.07 3.47
N ALA A 76 9.52 -11.35 4.02
CA ALA A 76 9.60 -10.75 5.34
C ALA A 76 9.03 -11.64 6.45
N ASN A 77 8.44 -12.79 6.12
CA ASN A 77 7.63 -13.61 7.03
C ASN A 77 6.59 -12.74 7.76
N ALA A 78 5.77 -12.05 6.99
CA ALA A 78 4.83 -11.06 7.48
C ALA A 78 3.42 -11.35 6.96
N VAL A 79 2.41 -11.00 7.73
CA VAL A 79 1.02 -11.00 7.29
C VAL A 79 0.68 -9.71 6.55
N ILE A 80 -0.25 -9.77 5.60
CA ILE A 80 -0.78 -8.60 4.91
C ILE A 80 -2.04 -8.14 5.64
N CYS A 81 -2.08 -6.86 6.03
CA CYS A 81 -3.26 -6.20 6.57
C CYS A 81 -3.69 -5.12 5.58
N PRO A 82 -4.72 -5.34 4.76
CA PRO A 82 -5.25 -4.31 3.88
C PRO A 82 -5.76 -3.12 4.68
N ALA A 83 -5.50 -1.91 4.19
CA ALA A 83 -6.05 -0.69 4.74
C ALA A 83 -6.61 0.17 3.61
N VAL A 84 -7.84 0.62 3.76
CA VAL A 84 -8.49 1.55 2.82
C VAL A 84 -8.82 2.84 3.53
N VAL A 85 -8.72 3.95 2.81
CA VAL A 85 -9.05 5.28 3.32
C VAL A 85 -10.16 5.87 2.48
N SER A 86 -11.21 6.34 3.12
CA SER A 86 -12.33 7.03 2.46
C SER A 86 -12.58 8.38 3.13
N TYR A 87 -13.08 9.33 2.36
CA TYR A 87 -13.30 10.71 2.78
C TYR A 87 -14.76 11.12 2.55
N GLN A 88 -15.37 11.78 3.51
CA GLN A 88 -16.70 12.35 3.34
C GLN A 88 -16.70 13.39 2.24
N SER A 89 -15.63 14.20 2.13
CA SER A 89 -15.45 15.21 1.10
C SER A 89 -13.98 15.35 0.74
N ALA A 90 -13.66 15.26 -0.55
CA ALA A 90 -12.31 15.36 -1.07
C ALA A 90 -12.28 16.08 -2.41
N TRP A 91 -11.14 16.66 -2.76
CA TRP A 91 -10.81 17.02 -4.13
C TRP A 91 -10.20 15.81 -4.84
N THR A 92 -10.53 15.64 -6.10
CA THR A 92 -9.95 14.60 -6.94
C THR A 92 -8.89 15.22 -7.85
N ALA A 93 -7.65 14.75 -7.76
CA ALA A 93 -6.58 15.18 -8.65
C ALA A 93 -6.78 14.59 -10.05
N ASN A 94 -6.31 15.30 -11.08
CA ASN A 94 -6.27 14.79 -12.44
C ASN A 94 -5.00 13.92 -12.65
N SER A 95 -4.96 12.78 -11.95
CA SER A 95 -3.92 11.77 -12.02
C SER A 95 -4.50 10.42 -12.46
N TRP A 96 -3.64 9.48 -12.86
CA TRP A 96 -4.05 8.15 -13.30
C TRP A 96 -4.85 7.38 -12.24
N ASP A 97 -4.52 7.60 -10.96
CA ASP A 97 -5.15 7.00 -9.78
C ASP A 97 -6.31 7.83 -9.23
N ARG A 98 -6.59 9.01 -9.82
CA ARG A 98 -7.56 9.97 -9.33
C ARG A 98 -7.36 10.27 -7.84
N PHE A 99 -6.12 10.55 -7.47
CA PHE A 99 -5.72 10.76 -6.08
C PHE A 99 -6.65 11.71 -5.35
N LEU A 100 -7.11 11.27 -4.18
CA LEU A 100 -8.05 12.05 -3.36
C LEU A 100 -7.29 12.88 -2.32
N VAL A 101 -7.56 14.18 -2.31
CA VAL A 101 -7.04 15.11 -1.31
C VAL A 101 -8.21 15.49 -0.39
N PRO A 102 -8.18 15.12 0.89
CA PRO A 102 -9.27 15.45 1.80
C PRO A 102 -9.43 16.97 1.94
N LYS A 103 -10.67 17.45 1.94
CA LYS A 103 -10.96 18.86 2.22
C LYS A 103 -10.69 19.17 3.70
N PRO A 104 -10.35 20.43 4.04
CA PRO A 104 -10.23 20.83 5.43
C PRO A 104 -11.49 20.47 6.23
N PHE A 105 -11.30 19.98 7.45
CA PHE A 105 -12.36 19.59 8.39
C PHE A 105 -13.30 18.46 7.92
N THR A 106 -12.93 17.72 6.86
CA THR A 106 -13.69 16.55 6.42
C THR A 106 -13.49 15.37 7.39
N ARG A 107 -14.50 14.51 7.46
CA ARG A 107 -14.32 13.22 8.16
C ARG A 107 -13.53 12.25 7.27
N VAL A 108 -12.64 11.50 7.91
CA VAL A 108 -11.80 10.47 7.29
C VAL A 108 -12.10 9.14 7.96
N LEU A 109 -12.37 8.13 7.16
CA LEU A 109 -12.51 6.76 7.61
C LEU A 109 -11.28 5.97 7.16
N ILE A 110 -10.59 5.37 8.12
CA ILE A 110 -9.54 4.37 7.85
C ILE A 110 -10.10 3.02 8.28
N ARG A 111 -10.21 2.08 7.35
CA ARG A 111 -10.69 0.73 7.62
C ARG A 111 -9.57 -0.26 7.39
N PHE A 112 -9.28 -1.07 8.41
CA PHE A 112 -8.38 -2.21 8.31
C PHE A 112 -9.20 -3.46 7.99
N GLY A 113 -8.70 -4.26 7.05
CA GLY A 113 -9.33 -5.52 6.64
C GLY A 113 -8.80 -6.72 7.40
N SER A 114 -9.23 -7.91 6.98
CA SER A 114 -8.75 -9.18 7.50
C SER A 114 -7.27 -9.40 7.20
N PHE A 115 -6.59 -10.15 8.05
CA PHE A 115 -5.19 -10.53 7.82
C PHE A 115 -5.10 -11.65 6.79
N PHE A 116 -4.16 -11.51 5.83
CA PHE A 116 -3.81 -12.55 4.87
C PHE A 116 -2.43 -13.10 5.21
N ASN A 117 -2.38 -14.39 5.52
CA ASN A 117 -1.12 -15.08 5.74
C ASN A 117 -0.50 -15.51 4.41
N VAL A 118 0.80 -15.37 4.28
CA VAL A 118 1.56 -15.81 3.11
C VAL A 118 2.57 -16.86 3.58
N PRO A 119 2.34 -18.16 3.28
CA PRO A 119 3.27 -19.23 3.68
C PRO A 119 4.67 -19.04 3.08
N ASP A 120 5.70 -19.44 3.82
CA ASP A 120 7.10 -19.31 3.38
C ASP A 120 7.39 -20.18 2.15
N ASP A 121 6.72 -21.33 2.03
CA ASP A 121 6.80 -22.30 0.93
C ASP A 121 5.80 -22.01 -0.21
N ALA A 122 5.05 -20.88 -0.15
CA ALA A 122 4.08 -20.53 -1.17
C ALA A 122 4.75 -20.49 -2.55
N ASP A 123 4.24 -21.28 -3.47
CA ASP A 123 4.64 -21.25 -4.87
C ASP A 123 4.07 -20.01 -5.60
N ARG A 124 4.39 -19.88 -6.88
CA ARG A 124 3.92 -18.74 -7.69
C ARG A 124 2.39 -18.69 -7.80
N ASN A 125 1.73 -19.84 -7.90
CA ASN A 125 0.28 -19.92 -8.08
C ASN A 125 -0.43 -19.52 -6.79
N LEU A 126 0.07 -19.97 -5.64
CA LEU A 126 -0.48 -19.60 -4.34
C LEU A 126 -0.28 -18.12 -4.04
N LEU A 127 0.90 -17.55 -4.36
CA LEU A 127 1.14 -16.11 -4.23
C LEU A 127 0.18 -15.28 -5.07
N GLU A 128 -0.12 -15.72 -6.30
CA GLU A 128 -1.08 -15.04 -7.16
C GLU A 128 -2.52 -15.20 -6.66
N ALA A 129 -2.89 -16.36 -6.15
CA ALA A 129 -4.21 -16.55 -5.54
C ALA A 129 -4.42 -15.63 -4.32
N ILE A 130 -3.42 -15.54 -3.43
CA ILE A 130 -3.47 -14.62 -2.28
C ILE A 130 -3.53 -13.16 -2.75
N ARG A 131 -2.76 -12.78 -3.78
CA ARG A 131 -2.80 -11.44 -4.36
C ARG A 131 -4.21 -11.06 -4.82
N LEU A 132 -4.88 -11.96 -5.54
CA LEU A 132 -6.25 -11.75 -6.01
C LEU A 132 -7.25 -11.63 -4.87
N GLN A 133 -7.10 -12.45 -3.81
CA GLN A 133 -7.95 -12.35 -2.63
C GLN A 133 -7.79 -10.99 -1.91
N VAL A 134 -6.54 -10.51 -1.76
CA VAL A 134 -6.27 -9.17 -1.19
C VAL A 134 -6.89 -8.08 -2.05
N GLU A 135 -6.75 -8.17 -3.38
CA GLU A 135 -7.31 -7.21 -4.33
C GLU A 135 -8.83 -7.13 -4.23
N GLN A 136 -9.52 -8.28 -4.28
CA GLN A 136 -10.96 -8.34 -4.15
C GLN A 136 -11.44 -7.77 -2.81
N HIS A 137 -10.79 -8.17 -1.72
CA HIS A 137 -11.11 -7.66 -0.38
C HIS A 137 -10.97 -6.13 -0.28
N MET A 138 -9.92 -5.56 -0.89
CA MET A 138 -9.71 -4.11 -0.91
C MET A 138 -10.78 -3.39 -1.74
N ILE A 139 -11.19 -3.93 -2.89
CA ILE A 139 -12.27 -3.37 -3.72
C ILE A 139 -13.56 -3.29 -2.91
N GLU A 140 -13.97 -4.41 -2.30
CA GLU A 140 -15.17 -4.49 -1.46
C GLU A 140 -15.12 -3.52 -0.27
N ALA A 141 -13.94 -3.43 0.38
CA ALA A 141 -13.74 -2.52 1.49
C ALA A 141 -13.84 -1.04 1.08
N TYR A 142 -13.36 -0.68 -0.11
CA TYR A 142 -13.52 0.66 -0.68
C TYR A 142 -14.99 0.98 -0.94
N GLU A 143 -15.71 0.10 -1.62
CA GLU A 143 -17.13 0.28 -1.94
C GLU A 143 -17.96 0.45 -0.66
N ALA A 144 -17.72 -0.40 0.34
CA ALA A 144 -18.37 -0.32 1.63
C ALA A 144 -18.02 0.96 2.42
N ALA A 145 -16.78 1.46 2.31
CA ALA A 145 -16.36 2.68 2.97
C ALA A 145 -16.97 3.93 2.31
N ASP A 146 -17.04 3.97 0.98
CA ASP A 146 -17.59 5.09 0.22
C ASP A 146 -19.12 5.17 0.35
N SER A 147 -19.82 4.03 0.39
CA SER A 147 -21.27 3.99 0.60
C SER A 147 -21.70 4.50 1.99
N GLY A 148 -20.83 4.39 2.98
CA GLY A 148 -21.09 4.84 4.35
C GLY A 148 -21.22 6.36 4.54
N TRP A 149 -20.91 7.18 3.51
CA TRP A 149 -20.99 8.64 3.60
C TRP A 149 -22.36 9.23 3.24
N GLY A 150 -23.35 8.40 2.88
CA GLY A 150 -24.73 8.86 2.59
C GLY A 150 -24.73 9.91 1.46
N LYS A 151 -24.46 9.45 0.23
CA LYS A 151 -24.69 10.25 -0.97
C LYS A 151 -26.14 10.18 -1.38
#